data_b4909f43e4521cf0b18ee4dea230ff61
#
_entry.id   b4909f43e4521cf0b18ee4dea230ff61
#
_cell.length_a   1.000
_cell.length_b   1.000
_cell.length_c   1.000
_cell.angle_alpha   90.00
_cell.angle_beta   90.00
_cell.angle_gamma   90.00
#
_symmetry.space_group_name_H-M   'P 1'
#
loop_
_entity.id
_entity.type
_entity.pdbx_description
1 polymer ?
#
loop_
_entity_poly.entity_id
_entity_poly.type
_entity_poly.pdbx_seq_one_letter_code
_entity_poly.pdbx_strand_id
1 'polypeptide(L)'
;MAQVSDYSIANGTGSAVRTDLNNVFAAIQRLNSGSADPSGTQVAFQLSVNTTSNRLKIRNAANNGYIEIGNVTQANLGLAPVAGATFTGDVIHNYTTALQI
;
A
#
# COMPACT_ATOMS: atom_id res chain seq x y z
N MET A 1 2.00 17.21 3.53
CA MET A 1 2.13 15.92 2.84
C MET A 1 2.51 14.85 3.84
N ALA A 2 1.87 13.67 3.78
CA ALA A 2 2.12 12.61 4.75
C ALA A 2 3.28 11.69 4.37
N GLN A 3 3.48 11.45 3.07
CA GLN A 3 4.49 10.49 2.63
C GLN A 3 5.91 10.98 2.89
N VAL A 4 6.74 10.10 3.43
CA VAL A 4 8.18 10.33 3.63
C VAL A 4 8.97 9.23 2.92
N SER A 5 10.25 9.50 2.63
CA SER A 5 11.11 8.54 1.92
C SER A 5 11.72 7.51 2.86
N ASP A 6 11.79 7.79 4.17
CA ASP A 6 12.24 6.86 5.20
C ASP A 6 11.66 7.27 6.54
N TYR A 7 11.79 6.38 7.54
CA TYR A 7 11.32 6.64 8.90
C TYR A 7 12.47 6.97 9.85
N SER A 8 13.65 7.25 9.32
CA SER A 8 14.80 7.66 10.12
C SER A 8 14.72 9.13 10.47
N ILE A 9 15.19 9.47 11.66
CA ILE A 9 15.23 10.84 12.16
C ILE A 9 16.68 11.32 12.16
N ALA A 10 16.93 12.39 11.40
CA ALA A 10 18.26 12.96 11.31
C ALA A 10 18.61 13.78 12.57
N ASN A 11 19.89 13.85 12.93
CA ASN A 11 20.36 14.74 13.97
C ASN A 11 20.21 16.19 13.48
N GLY A 12 19.90 17.09 14.43
CA GLY A 12 19.76 18.50 14.12
C GLY A 12 19.38 19.31 15.35
N THR A 13 18.91 20.52 15.11
CA THR A 13 18.38 21.35 16.19
C THR A 13 17.11 20.72 16.76
N GLY A 14 16.70 21.11 17.97
CA GLY A 14 15.46 20.61 18.57
C GLY A 14 14.24 20.86 17.69
N SER A 15 14.19 22.01 17.02
CA SER A 15 13.11 22.35 16.09
C SER A 15 13.12 21.43 14.86
N ALA A 16 14.30 21.19 14.29
CA ALA A 16 14.43 20.31 13.11
C ALA A 16 14.06 18.87 13.44
N VAL A 17 14.52 18.36 14.59
CA VAL A 17 14.18 17.00 15.04
C VAL A 17 12.68 16.86 15.28
N ARG A 18 12.04 17.85 15.91
CA ARG A 18 10.60 17.80 16.15
C ARG A 18 9.82 17.81 14.85
N THR A 19 10.22 18.62 13.88
CA THR A 19 9.57 18.64 12.56
C THR A 19 9.68 17.29 11.88
N ASP A 20 10.87 16.70 11.92
CA ASP A 20 11.12 15.39 11.30
C ASP A 20 10.28 14.29 11.97
N LEU A 21 10.23 14.29 13.32
CA LEU A 21 9.37 13.35 14.06
C LEU A 21 7.91 13.51 13.68
N ASN A 22 7.41 14.74 13.61
CA ASN A 22 6.00 14.98 13.26
C ASN A 22 5.69 14.52 11.84
N ASN A 23 6.62 14.70 10.90
CA ASN A 23 6.45 14.21 9.53
C ASN A 23 6.41 12.69 9.47
N VAL A 24 7.29 12.01 10.21
CA VAL A 24 7.31 10.55 10.27
C VAL A 24 6.03 10.03 10.92
N PHE A 25 5.58 10.63 12.02
CA PHE A 25 4.34 10.21 12.68
C PHE A 25 3.14 10.39 11.77
N ALA A 26 3.06 11.49 11.03
CA ALA A 26 1.97 11.71 10.07
C ALA A 26 2.01 10.66 8.95
N ALA A 27 3.18 10.31 8.48
CA ALA A 27 3.33 9.26 7.46
C ALA A 27 2.87 7.90 7.99
N ILE A 28 3.28 7.53 9.20
CA ILE A 28 2.87 6.27 9.84
C ILE A 28 1.34 6.24 9.99
N GLN A 29 0.75 7.32 10.49
CA GLN A 29 -0.69 7.41 10.71
C GLN A 29 -1.48 7.21 9.42
N ARG A 30 -0.93 7.58 8.28
CA ARG A 30 -1.59 7.51 6.97
C ARG A 30 -1.02 6.40 6.07
N LEU A 31 -0.34 5.41 6.64
CA LEU A 31 0.30 4.32 5.88
C LEU A 31 1.21 4.85 4.79
N ASN A 32 1.97 5.90 5.08
CA ASN A 32 2.89 6.55 4.15
C ASN A 32 2.25 6.84 2.78
N SER A 33 0.98 7.28 2.78
CA SER A 33 0.23 7.50 1.56
C SER A 33 0.74 8.69 0.77
N GLY A 34 0.66 8.59 -0.55
CA GLY A 34 1.06 9.66 -1.45
C GLY A 34 0.64 9.34 -2.88
N SER A 35 0.89 10.27 -3.79
CA SER A 35 0.47 10.15 -5.20
C SER A 35 1.35 9.18 -5.99
N ALA A 36 2.42 8.68 -5.40
CA ALA A 36 3.30 7.68 -5.99
C ALA A 36 3.67 6.66 -4.92
N ASP A 37 4.22 5.52 -5.33
CA ASP A 37 4.77 4.57 -4.38
C ASP A 37 5.99 5.19 -3.68
N PRO A 38 6.20 4.92 -2.37
CA PRO A 38 7.36 5.46 -1.67
C PRO A 38 8.65 5.05 -2.37
N SER A 39 9.57 6.00 -2.49
CA SER A 39 10.91 5.77 -3.00
C SER A 39 11.92 6.13 -1.91
N GLY A 40 13.19 5.90 -2.17
CA GLY A 40 14.23 6.13 -1.17
C GLY A 40 14.51 4.87 -0.38
N THR A 41 14.72 4.99 0.92
CA THR A 41 15.07 3.85 1.77
C THR A 41 13.81 3.12 2.20
N GLN A 42 13.54 1.97 1.57
CA GLN A 42 12.40 1.12 1.88
C GLN A 42 12.86 -0.12 2.63
N VAL A 43 11.95 -0.71 3.40
CA VAL A 43 12.20 -1.97 4.10
C VAL A 43 11.14 -2.99 3.69
N ALA A 44 11.52 -4.28 3.75
CA ALA A 44 10.58 -5.37 3.47
C ALA A 44 9.34 -5.26 4.36
N PHE A 45 8.18 -5.59 3.80
CA PHE A 45 6.88 -5.62 4.49
C PHE A 45 6.33 -4.26 4.89
N GLN A 46 6.93 -3.17 4.45
CA GLN A 46 6.41 -1.83 4.71
C GLN A 46 5.12 -1.61 3.93
N LEU A 47 4.09 -1.13 4.62
CA LEU A 47 2.80 -0.81 4.01
C LEU A 47 2.81 0.61 3.46
N SER A 48 2.07 0.82 2.37
CA SER A 48 1.84 2.15 1.80
C SER A 48 0.53 2.18 1.02
N VAL A 49 0.02 3.38 0.77
CA VAL A 49 -1.15 3.59 -0.09
C VAL A 49 -0.76 4.55 -1.21
N ASN A 50 -0.98 4.12 -2.43
CA ASN A 50 -0.83 4.97 -3.60
C ASN A 50 -2.19 5.60 -3.91
N THR A 51 -2.30 6.92 -3.74
CA THR A 51 -3.58 7.61 -3.89
C THR A 51 -3.94 7.89 -5.35
N THR A 52 -3.00 7.76 -6.27
CA THR A 52 -3.28 7.85 -7.71
C THR A 52 -3.96 6.58 -8.21
N SER A 53 -3.46 5.42 -7.84
CA SER A 53 -4.06 4.13 -8.24
C SER A 53 -5.09 3.62 -7.24
N ASN A 54 -5.22 4.24 -6.07
CA ASN A 54 -6.09 3.83 -4.96
C ASN A 54 -5.77 2.41 -4.48
N ARG A 55 -4.50 2.07 -4.36
CA ARG A 55 -4.05 0.74 -3.97
C ARG A 55 -3.33 0.77 -2.62
N LEU A 56 -3.73 -0.13 -1.74
CA LEU A 56 -2.96 -0.51 -0.57
C LEU A 56 -1.91 -1.51 -1.02
N LYS A 57 -0.66 -1.26 -0.67
CA LYS A 57 0.47 -2.08 -1.10
C LYS A 57 1.37 -2.45 0.06
N ILE A 58 2.07 -3.57 -0.09
CA ILE A 58 3.10 -4.00 0.86
C ILE A 58 4.41 -4.21 0.09
N ARG A 59 5.51 -3.75 0.69
CA ARG A 59 6.85 -4.02 0.13
C ARG A 59 7.14 -5.52 0.25
N ASN A 60 7.65 -6.13 -0.81
CA ASN A 60 7.85 -7.58 -0.82
C ASN A 60 9.04 -8.00 0.06
N ALA A 61 9.16 -9.31 0.32
CA ALA A 61 10.22 -9.84 1.19
C ALA A 61 11.62 -9.59 0.63
N ALA A 62 11.78 -9.58 -0.68
CA ALA A 62 13.05 -9.31 -1.33
C ALA A 62 13.43 -7.83 -1.32
N ASN A 63 12.50 -6.94 -0.92
CA ASN A 63 12.68 -5.50 -0.88
C ASN A 63 13.07 -4.90 -2.23
N ASN A 64 12.45 -5.39 -3.30
CA ASN A 64 12.70 -4.90 -4.65
C ASN A 64 11.43 -4.56 -5.43
N GLY A 65 10.28 -4.57 -4.79
CA GLY A 65 9.02 -4.23 -5.43
C GLY A 65 7.86 -4.21 -4.45
N TYR A 66 6.67 -3.88 -4.97
CA TYR A 66 5.45 -3.80 -4.20
C TYR A 66 4.46 -4.85 -4.65
N ILE A 67 3.72 -5.41 -3.70
CA ILE A 67 2.60 -6.30 -3.94
C ILE A 67 1.33 -5.53 -3.64
N GLU A 68 0.37 -5.50 -4.56
CA GLU A 68 -0.92 -4.88 -4.33
C GLU A 68 -1.77 -5.79 -3.44
N ILE A 69 -2.33 -5.22 -2.36
CA ILE A 69 -3.24 -5.93 -1.47
C ILE A 69 -4.67 -5.71 -1.91
N GLY A 70 -5.04 -4.48 -2.28
CA GLY A 70 -6.39 -4.20 -2.69
C GLY A 70 -6.66 -2.74 -2.98
N ASN A 71 -7.90 -2.44 -3.36
CA ASN A 71 -8.36 -1.11 -3.74
C ASN A 71 -9.02 -0.45 -2.53
N VAL A 72 -8.46 0.67 -2.07
CA VAL A 72 -8.91 1.35 -0.86
C VAL A 72 -10.24 2.11 -1.03
N THR A 73 -10.76 2.19 -2.25
CA THR A 73 -12.06 2.81 -2.52
C THR A 73 -13.19 1.79 -2.62
N GLN A 74 -12.91 0.51 -2.47
CA GLN A 74 -13.90 -0.56 -2.63
C GLN A 74 -14.10 -1.33 -1.33
N ALA A 75 -15.33 -1.81 -1.14
CA ALA A 75 -15.64 -2.69 0.00
C ALA A 75 -14.78 -3.96 -0.09
N ASN A 76 -14.32 -4.45 1.05
CA ASN A 76 -13.41 -5.60 1.15
C ASN A 76 -12.13 -5.39 0.34
N LEU A 77 -11.70 -4.14 0.14
CA LEU A 77 -10.54 -3.79 -0.69
C LEU A 77 -10.64 -4.36 -2.13
N GLY A 78 -11.86 -4.63 -2.60
CA GLY A 78 -12.09 -5.27 -3.89
C GLY A 78 -11.78 -6.75 -3.91
N LEU A 79 -11.61 -7.38 -2.75
CA LEU A 79 -11.32 -8.81 -2.63
C LEU A 79 -12.59 -9.59 -2.42
N ALA A 80 -12.66 -10.83 -2.95
CA ALA A 80 -13.78 -11.70 -2.74
C ALA A 80 -13.73 -12.30 -1.33
N PRO A 81 -14.84 -12.28 -0.55
CA PRO A 81 -14.86 -12.90 0.76
C PRO A 81 -14.72 -14.41 0.66
N VAL A 82 -14.01 -15.03 1.60
CA VAL A 82 -13.84 -16.50 1.66
C VAL A 82 -15.17 -17.20 1.93
N ALA A 83 -16.05 -16.58 2.74
CA ALA A 83 -17.35 -17.15 3.08
C ALA A 83 -18.36 -17.17 1.92
N GLY A 84 -17.99 -16.55 0.80
CA GLY A 84 -18.84 -16.47 -0.38
C GLY A 84 -18.92 -15.05 -0.90
N ALA A 85 -18.88 -14.89 -2.21
CA ALA A 85 -18.94 -13.60 -2.85
C ALA A 85 -20.09 -13.55 -3.84
N THR A 86 -20.75 -12.40 -3.94
CA THR A 86 -21.77 -12.15 -4.96
C THR A 86 -21.15 -11.32 -6.06
N PHE A 87 -21.15 -11.84 -7.28
CA PHE A 87 -20.65 -11.14 -8.45
C PHE A 87 -21.83 -10.60 -9.23
N THR A 88 -21.84 -9.28 -9.49
CA THR A 88 -22.92 -8.62 -10.21
C THR A 88 -22.61 -8.45 -11.70
N GLY A 89 -21.38 -8.75 -12.11
CA GLY A 89 -20.96 -8.74 -13.50
C GLY A 89 -20.49 -10.12 -13.94
N ASP A 90 -19.97 -10.18 -15.15
CA ASP A 90 -19.47 -11.44 -15.70
C ASP A 90 -18.26 -11.93 -14.90
N VAL A 91 -18.24 -13.23 -14.66
CA VAL A 91 -17.06 -13.93 -14.10
C VAL A 91 -16.35 -14.61 -15.28
N ILE A 92 -15.14 -14.17 -15.54
CA ILE A 92 -14.37 -14.64 -16.69
C ILE A 92 -13.31 -15.61 -16.21
N HIS A 93 -13.33 -16.82 -16.74
CA HIS A 93 -12.35 -17.85 -16.45
C HIS A 93 -11.39 -17.97 -17.63
N ASN A 94 -10.12 -17.74 -17.36
CA ASN A 94 -9.08 -17.70 -18.37
C ASN A 94 -8.26 -18.99 -18.36
N TYR A 95 -8.92 -20.10 -18.71
CA TYR A 95 -8.32 -21.42 -18.69
C TYR A 95 -7.74 -21.79 -20.05
N THR A 96 -6.69 -22.58 -20.05
CA THR A 96 -6.14 -23.17 -21.26
C THR A 96 -6.84 -24.47 -21.65
N THR A 97 -7.57 -25.09 -20.71
CA THR A 97 -8.40 -26.26 -20.97
C THR A 97 -9.86 -25.93 -20.78
N ALA A 98 -10.75 -26.63 -21.47
CA ALA A 98 -12.18 -26.41 -21.36
C ALA A 98 -12.67 -26.72 -19.95
N LEU A 99 -13.60 -25.87 -19.46
CA LEU A 99 -14.26 -26.11 -18.18
C LEU A 99 -15.21 -27.28 -18.30
N GLN A 100 -15.10 -28.25 -17.39
CA GLN A 100 -16.00 -29.37 -17.31
C GLN A 100 -17.19 -29.00 -16.42
N ILE A 101 -18.39 -29.27 -16.93
CA ILE A 101 -19.61 -28.99 -16.20
C ILE A 101 -20.35 -30.30 -15.94
#